data_d2e2153203e148fd60c4ed47e398e51a
#
_entry.id   d2e2153203e148fd60c4ed47e398e51a
#
_cell.length_a   1.000
_cell.length_b   1.000
_cell.length_c   1.000
_cell.angle_alpha   90.00
_cell.angle_beta   90.00
_cell.angle_gamma   90.00
#
_symmetry.space_group_name_H-M   'P 1'
#
loop_
_entity.id
_entity.type
_entity.pdbx_description
1 polymer ?
#
loop_
_entity_poly.entity_id
_entity_poly.type
_entity_poly.pdbx_seq_one_letter_code
_entity_poly.pdbx_strand_id
1 'polypeptide(L)'
;MTPGRAPASAATLRRGVDLSPTDSIRLTVPAASPAVRIARAAAAGLATRAGFTYHEVEQLQLAVGEAAALLAPEPDGDGMLVLMFDIEADGMRIDLHLADPGQAAHARRITTVPSVAVAMLDAAVDSWQVSDGGHRVVLHKVVSEPDDEDDD
;
A
#
# COMPACT_ATOMS: atom_id res chain seq x y z
N MET A 1 0.12 -38.63 -22.32
CA MET A 1 1.31 -37.77 -22.49
C MET A 1 0.89 -36.31 -22.34
N THR A 2 1.23 -35.72 -21.23
CA THR A 2 0.88 -34.36 -20.93
C THR A 2 1.92 -33.40 -21.50
N PRO A 3 1.52 -32.42 -22.34
CA PRO A 3 2.46 -31.40 -22.76
C PRO A 3 2.96 -30.62 -21.56
N GLY A 4 4.24 -30.51 -21.43
CA GLY A 4 4.89 -29.87 -20.29
C GLY A 4 4.53 -28.40 -20.17
N ARG A 5 4.34 -27.94 -18.94
CA ARG A 5 4.16 -26.54 -18.57
C ARG A 5 5.46 -25.73 -18.55
N ALA A 6 6.49 -26.20 -19.18
CA ALA A 6 7.83 -25.66 -19.08
C ALA A 6 7.98 -24.14 -19.33
N PRO A 7 7.27 -23.49 -20.27
CA PRO A 7 7.49 -22.08 -20.56
C PRO A 7 7.14 -21.12 -19.44
N ALA A 8 6.02 -21.34 -18.75
CA ALA A 8 5.57 -20.48 -17.67
C ALA A 8 6.47 -20.58 -16.43
N SER A 9 6.92 -21.78 -16.12
CA SER A 9 7.82 -22.09 -15.01
C SER A 9 9.20 -21.43 -15.19
N ALA A 10 9.74 -21.46 -16.40
CA ALA A 10 11.04 -20.87 -16.72
C ALA A 10 11.00 -19.33 -16.68
N ALA A 11 9.90 -18.70 -17.06
CA ALA A 11 9.73 -17.26 -16.99
C ALA A 11 9.64 -16.78 -15.52
N THR A 12 8.96 -17.52 -14.66
CA THR A 12 8.86 -17.23 -13.23
C THR A 12 10.22 -17.30 -12.53
N LEU A 13 11.01 -18.32 -12.84
CA LEU A 13 12.36 -18.49 -12.27
C LEU A 13 13.32 -17.38 -12.65
N ARG A 14 13.18 -16.78 -13.82
CA ARG A 14 14.06 -15.70 -14.28
C ARG A 14 13.80 -14.36 -13.58
N ARG A 15 12.60 -14.15 -13.09
CA ARG A 15 12.15 -12.89 -12.49
C ARG A 15 12.18 -12.88 -10.97
N GLY A 16 12.50 -14.02 -10.36
CA GLY A 16 12.36 -14.20 -8.93
C GLY A 16 10.88 -14.37 -8.54
N VAL A 17 10.50 -13.91 -7.37
CA VAL A 17 9.12 -14.01 -6.90
C VAL A 17 8.25 -13.00 -7.65
N ASP A 18 7.41 -13.49 -8.55
CA ASP A 18 6.38 -12.68 -9.18
C ASP A 18 5.15 -12.64 -8.28
N LEU A 19 4.59 -11.44 -8.10
CA LEU A 19 3.35 -11.26 -7.37
C LEU A 19 2.17 -11.54 -8.29
N SER A 20 1.30 -12.45 -7.86
CA SER A 20 0.08 -12.79 -8.56
C SER A 20 -1.07 -11.86 -8.14
N PRO A 21 -2.10 -11.66 -9.00
CA PRO A 21 -3.24 -10.79 -8.67
C PRO A 21 -4.04 -11.20 -7.44
N THR A 22 -3.79 -12.36 -6.86
CA THR A 22 -4.46 -12.82 -5.64
C THR A 22 -3.55 -12.80 -4.42
N ASP A 23 -2.31 -12.32 -4.56
CA ASP A 23 -1.38 -12.28 -3.46
C ASP A 23 -1.76 -11.19 -2.47
N SER A 24 -1.71 -11.54 -1.21
CA SER A 24 -1.93 -10.64 -0.09
C SER A 24 -0.72 -10.71 0.84
N ILE A 25 -0.14 -9.57 1.12
CA ILE A 25 1.03 -9.46 1.99
C ILE A 25 0.65 -8.64 3.21
N ARG A 26 0.95 -9.17 4.39
CA ARG A 26 0.74 -8.48 5.64
C ARG A 26 2.05 -8.01 6.23
N LEU A 27 2.11 -6.74 6.60
CA LEU A 27 3.22 -6.13 7.30
C LEU A 27 2.71 -5.53 8.61
N THR A 28 3.39 -5.84 9.70
CA THR A 28 3.10 -5.23 11.00
C THR A 28 4.36 -4.54 11.50
N VAL A 29 4.24 -3.26 11.80
CA VAL A 29 5.35 -2.43 12.28
C VAL A 29 4.90 -1.59 13.47
N PRO A 30 5.82 -1.18 14.35
CA PRO A 30 5.47 -0.19 15.37
C PRO A 30 4.89 1.07 14.75
N ALA A 31 3.85 1.63 15.37
CA ALA A 31 3.20 2.86 14.92
C ALA A 31 4.02 4.10 15.30
N ALA A 32 5.25 4.15 14.86
CA ALA A 32 6.22 5.21 15.14
C ALA A 32 6.91 5.65 13.86
N SER A 33 7.30 6.91 13.78
CA SER A 33 7.89 7.51 12.58
C SER A 33 9.05 6.73 11.96
N PRO A 34 10.01 6.17 12.70
CA PRO A 34 11.07 5.37 12.11
C PRO A 34 10.57 4.10 11.42
N ALA A 35 9.53 3.46 11.96
CA ALA A 35 8.95 2.24 11.41
C ALA A 35 8.09 2.50 10.17
N VAL A 36 7.54 3.68 10.03
CA VAL A 36 6.79 4.10 8.82
C VAL A 36 7.69 4.07 7.58
N ARG A 37 8.98 4.31 7.74
CA ARG A 37 9.94 4.18 6.64
C ARG A 37 10.02 2.76 6.10
N ILE A 38 9.89 1.76 6.97
CA ILE A 38 9.85 0.34 6.58
C ILE A 38 8.57 0.07 5.79
N ALA A 39 7.44 0.59 6.24
CA ALA A 39 6.17 0.46 5.53
C ALA A 39 6.23 1.09 4.13
N ARG A 40 6.82 2.27 4.01
CA ARG A 40 7.02 2.93 2.71
C ARG A 40 7.94 2.14 1.79
N ALA A 41 9.02 1.59 2.31
CA ALA A 41 9.95 0.75 1.55
C ALA A 41 9.27 -0.54 1.07
N ALA A 42 8.46 -1.17 1.91
CA ALA A 42 7.68 -2.34 1.53
C ALA A 42 6.68 -2.00 0.41
N ALA A 43 5.96 -0.91 0.53
CA ALA A 43 5.05 -0.43 -0.52
C ALA A 43 5.78 -0.23 -1.85
N ALA A 44 6.95 0.39 -1.83
CA ALA A 44 7.77 0.60 -3.02
C ALA A 44 8.20 -0.71 -3.66
N GLY A 45 8.69 -1.66 -2.88
CA GLY A 45 9.13 -2.96 -3.37
C GLY A 45 8.00 -3.77 -4.00
N LEU A 46 6.85 -3.79 -3.34
CA LEU A 46 5.66 -4.49 -3.84
C LEU A 46 5.09 -3.83 -5.10
N ALA A 47 5.01 -2.51 -5.11
CA ALA A 47 4.52 -1.75 -6.25
C ALA A 47 5.41 -1.95 -7.49
N THR A 48 6.72 -1.95 -7.31
CA THR A 48 7.68 -2.23 -8.39
C THR A 48 7.42 -3.60 -9.00
N ARG A 49 7.20 -4.61 -8.17
CA ARG A 49 6.91 -5.97 -8.63
C ARG A 49 5.52 -6.11 -9.25
N ALA A 50 4.57 -5.30 -8.82
CA ALA A 50 3.22 -5.27 -9.39
C ALA A 50 3.14 -4.55 -10.74
N GLY A 51 4.23 -3.96 -11.21
CA GLY A 51 4.31 -3.33 -12.52
C GLY A 51 4.04 -1.82 -12.54
N PHE A 52 4.00 -1.16 -11.40
CA PHE A 52 3.87 0.29 -11.34
C PHE A 52 5.12 1.00 -11.89
N THR A 53 4.91 2.16 -12.50
CA THR A 53 6.00 3.03 -12.93
C THR A 53 6.74 3.62 -11.73
N TYR A 54 7.94 4.13 -11.95
CA TYR A 54 8.72 4.79 -10.91
C TYR A 54 7.94 5.93 -10.23
N HIS A 55 7.26 6.74 -11.01
CA HIS A 55 6.44 7.84 -10.49
C HIS A 55 5.27 7.34 -9.64
N GLU A 56 4.60 6.29 -10.07
CA GLU A 56 3.51 5.67 -9.31
C GLU A 56 4.01 5.04 -8.00
N VAL A 57 5.20 4.46 -8.01
CA VAL A 57 5.85 3.93 -6.80
C VAL A 57 6.09 5.05 -5.79
N GLU A 58 6.62 6.19 -6.23
CA GLU A 58 6.81 7.35 -5.36
C GLU A 58 5.48 7.87 -4.80
N GLN A 59 4.44 7.92 -5.62
CA GLN A 59 3.10 8.31 -5.18
C GLN A 59 2.55 7.35 -4.11
N LEU A 60 2.72 6.05 -4.28
CA LEU A 60 2.30 5.06 -3.28
C LEU A 60 3.06 5.20 -1.96
N GLN A 61 4.36 5.46 -2.01
CA GLN A 61 5.14 5.73 -0.82
C GLN A 61 4.61 6.95 -0.06
N LEU A 62 4.31 8.02 -0.78
CA LEU A 62 3.73 9.23 -0.20
C LEU A 62 2.38 8.94 0.45
N ALA A 63 1.51 8.24 -0.25
CA ALA A 63 0.17 7.90 0.26
C ALA A 63 0.23 7.02 1.51
N VAL A 64 1.10 6.03 1.54
CA VAL A 64 1.32 5.19 2.73
C VAL A 64 1.83 6.02 3.91
N GLY A 65 2.76 6.93 3.68
CA GLY A 65 3.25 7.84 4.71
C GLY A 65 2.16 8.74 5.29
N GLU A 66 1.32 9.32 4.44
CA GLU A 66 0.20 10.16 4.86
C GLU A 66 -0.87 9.36 5.61
N ALA A 67 -1.24 8.20 5.12
CA ALA A 67 -2.22 7.33 5.78
C ALA A 67 -1.72 6.87 7.15
N ALA A 68 -0.45 6.49 7.25
CA ALA A 68 0.16 6.10 8.51
C ALA A 68 0.18 7.27 9.52
N ALA A 69 0.47 8.48 9.06
CA ALA A 69 0.44 9.67 9.91
C ALA A 69 -0.94 9.98 10.45
N LEU A 70 -1.99 9.75 9.65
CA LEU A 70 -3.38 9.92 10.11
C LEU A 70 -3.77 8.95 11.21
N LEU A 71 -3.23 7.74 11.17
CA LEU A 71 -3.52 6.66 12.12
C LEU A 71 -2.62 6.67 13.35
N ALA A 72 -1.43 7.27 13.25
CA ALA A 72 -0.45 7.22 14.31
C ALA A 72 -0.95 7.88 15.59
N PRO A 73 -0.83 7.19 16.74
CA PRO A 73 -1.15 7.81 18.02
C PRO A 73 -0.12 8.90 18.36
N GLU A 74 -0.56 9.98 18.97
CA GLU A 74 0.32 11.05 19.45
C GLU A 74 0.58 10.90 20.95
N PRO A 75 1.76 11.40 21.39
CA PRO A 75 3.06 11.37 20.73
C PRO A 75 3.68 9.99 20.95
N ASP A 76 4.31 9.37 19.98
CA ASP A 76 5.05 8.10 20.12
C ASP A 76 4.31 7.01 20.91
N GLY A 77 3.03 6.76 20.53
CA GLY A 77 2.19 5.82 21.23
C GLY A 77 2.64 4.37 21.03
N ASP A 78 2.38 3.56 22.06
CA ASP A 78 2.50 2.12 21.99
C ASP A 78 1.38 1.59 21.08
N GLY A 79 1.72 1.10 19.93
CA GLY A 79 0.76 0.51 19.01
C GLY A 79 1.47 -0.09 17.82
N MET A 80 0.79 -1.01 17.18
CA MET A 80 1.28 -1.64 15.96
C MET A 80 0.41 -1.19 14.78
N LEU A 81 1.08 -0.76 13.73
CA LEU A 81 0.45 -0.46 12.45
C LEU A 81 0.46 -1.72 11.59
N VAL A 82 -0.69 -2.12 11.14
CA VAL A 82 -0.86 -3.27 10.25
C VAL A 82 -1.19 -2.75 8.85
N LEU A 83 -0.43 -3.21 7.86
CA LEU A 83 -0.68 -2.96 6.47
C LEU A 83 -0.99 -4.28 5.76
N MET A 84 -2.08 -4.30 5.01
CA MET A 84 -2.42 -5.39 4.12
C MET A 84 -2.28 -4.88 2.68
N PHE A 85 -1.39 -5.50 1.93
CA PHE A 85 -1.20 -5.20 0.52
C PHE A 85 -1.86 -6.31 -0.29
N ASP A 86 -2.94 -5.98 -0.98
CA ASP A 86 -3.62 -6.91 -1.88
C ASP A 86 -3.26 -6.57 -3.32
N ILE A 87 -2.60 -7.51 -3.98
CA ILE A 87 -2.23 -7.36 -5.38
C ILE A 87 -3.45 -7.73 -6.22
N GLU A 88 -3.87 -6.80 -7.06
CA GLU A 88 -4.99 -6.95 -7.97
C GLU A 88 -4.51 -7.10 -9.43
N ALA A 89 -5.40 -7.51 -10.33
CA ALA A 89 -5.04 -7.72 -11.74
C ALA A 89 -4.51 -6.44 -12.40
N ASP A 90 -5.01 -5.29 -12.00
CA ASP A 90 -4.72 -3.97 -12.57
C ASP A 90 -4.17 -2.95 -11.58
N GLY A 91 -3.84 -3.38 -10.37
CA GLY A 91 -3.38 -2.45 -9.36
C GLY A 91 -3.09 -3.05 -8.00
N MET A 92 -3.23 -2.23 -6.99
CA MET A 92 -2.97 -2.61 -5.60
C MET A 92 -3.94 -1.90 -4.67
N ARG A 93 -4.43 -2.64 -3.70
CA ARG A 93 -5.17 -2.11 -2.56
C ARG A 93 -4.29 -2.20 -1.33
N ILE A 94 -4.22 -1.12 -0.56
CA ILE A 94 -3.47 -1.09 0.70
C ILE A 94 -4.44 -0.70 1.81
N ASP A 95 -4.55 -1.56 2.79
CA ASP A 95 -5.39 -1.37 3.96
C ASP A 95 -4.48 -1.14 5.18
N LEU A 96 -4.64 -0.01 5.85
CA LEU A 96 -3.87 0.35 7.03
C LEU A 96 -4.79 0.47 8.23
N HIS A 97 -4.42 -0.15 9.34
CA HIS A 97 -5.12 0.01 10.61
C HIS A 97 -4.17 -0.18 11.79
N LEU A 98 -4.56 0.34 12.94
CA LEU A 98 -3.86 0.03 14.18
C LEU A 98 -4.35 -1.30 14.73
N ALA A 99 -3.42 -2.14 15.16
CA ALA A 99 -3.78 -3.36 15.88
C ALA A 99 -4.33 -3.00 17.26
N ASP A 100 -5.43 -3.64 17.63
CA ASP A 100 -6.10 -3.48 18.92
C ASP A 100 -6.43 -2.01 19.28
N PRO A 101 -7.12 -1.27 18.39
CA PRO A 101 -7.43 0.14 18.63
C PRO A 101 -8.25 0.39 19.91
N GLY A 102 -8.98 -0.62 20.39
CA GLY A 102 -9.74 -0.54 21.64
C GLY A 102 -8.89 -0.62 22.91
N GLN A 103 -7.67 -1.09 22.84
CA GLN A 103 -6.74 -1.19 23.96
C GLN A 103 -5.76 -0.03 24.05
N ALA A 104 -5.49 0.62 22.94
CA ALA A 104 -4.73 1.84 22.94
C ALA A 104 -5.63 2.96 23.44
N ALA A 105 -5.55 3.29 24.74
CA ALA A 105 -6.27 4.40 25.34
C ALA A 105 -6.00 5.75 24.63
N HIS A 106 -5.11 5.74 23.67
CA HIS A 106 -4.62 6.87 22.88
C HIS A 106 -4.69 6.60 21.38
N ALA A 107 -5.38 5.54 20.93
CA ALA A 107 -5.57 5.30 19.51
C ALA A 107 -6.36 6.47 18.91
N ARG A 108 -5.69 7.21 18.05
CA ARG A 108 -6.27 8.37 17.42
C ARG A 108 -7.31 7.93 16.41
N ARG A 109 -8.56 8.24 16.73
CA ARG A 109 -9.65 8.11 15.79
C ARG A 109 -9.58 9.24 14.78
N ILE A 110 -9.55 8.93 13.50
CA ILE A 110 -9.62 9.93 12.44
C ILE A 110 -11.05 10.47 12.38
N THR A 111 -11.24 11.68 12.83
CA THR A 111 -12.55 12.37 12.76
C THR A 111 -12.59 13.35 11.60
N THR A 112 -11.46 13.93 11.26
CA THR A 112 -11.30 14.90 10.17
C THR A 112 -9.95 14.66 9.51
N VAL A 113 -9.91 14.68 8.19
CA VAL A 113 -8.67 14.62 7.43
C VAL A 113 -8.25 16.05 7.09
N PRO A 114 -7.04 16.50 7.47
CA PRO A 114 -6.55 17.81 7.10
C PRO A 114 -6.57 18.02 5.58
N SER A 115 -6.88 19.23 5.13
CA SER A 115 -7.00 19.54 3.70
C SER A 115 -5.71 19.26 2.91
N VAL A 116 -4.55 19.45 3.54
CA VAL A 116 -3.25 19.10 2.93
C VAL A 116 -3.15 17.60 2.68
N ALA A 117 -3.54 16.77 3.65
CA ALA A 117 -3.53 15.32 3.52
C ALA A 117 -4.52 14.86 2.43
N VAL A 118 -5.70 15.46 2.38
CA VAL A 118 -6.68 15.20 1.30
C VAL A 118 -6.07 15.48 -0.07
N ALA A 119 -5.44 16.62 -0.24
CA ALA A 119 -4.82 17.00 -1.52
C ALA A 119 -3.69 16.04 -1.91
N MET A 120 -2.87 15.62 -0.95
CA MET A 120 -1.78 14.69 -1.18
C MET A 120 -2.29 13.29 -1.55
N LEU A 121 -3.29 12.79 -0.86
CA LEU A 121 -3.91 11.49 -1.15
C LEU A 121 -4.65 11.50 -2.48
N ASP A 122 -5.40 12.56 -2.78
CA ASP A 122 -6.10 12.70 -4.07
C ASP A 122 -5.14 12.71 -5.25
N ALA A 123 -3.97 13.32 -5.08
CA ALA A 123 -2.94 13.35 -6.12
C ALA A 123 -2.17 12.04 -6.25
N ALA A 124 -2.07 11.26 -5.19
CA ALA A 124 -1.18 10.09 -5.12
C ALA A 124 -1.85 8.76 -5.47
N VAL A 125 -3.14 8.61 -5.23
CA VAL A 125 -3.89 7.37 -5.46
C VAL A 125 -5.18 7.63 -6.21
N ASP A 126 -5.76 6.58 -6.78
CA ASP A 126 -7.02 6.68 -7.53
C ASP A 126 -8.23 6.81 -6.61
N SER A 127 -8.19 6.15 -5.47
CA SER A 127 -9.19 6.31 -4.42
C SER A 127 -8.62 6.04 -3.05
N TRP A 128 -9.21 6.65 -2.06
CA TRP A 128 -8.89 6.40 -0.65
C TRP A 128 -10.12 6.66 0.21
N GLN A 129 -10.18 5.99 1.34
CA GLN A 129 -11.26 6.18 2.30
C GLN A 129 -10.80 5.92 3.73
N VAL A 130 -11.41 6.63 4.65
CA VAL A 130 -11.34 6.34 6.08
C VAL A 130 -12.58 5.52 6.45
N SER A 131 -12.40 4.42 7.14
CA SER A 131 -13.46 3.50 7.50
C SER A 131 -13.28 2.98 8.92
N ASP A 132 -14.15 2.07 9.33
CA ASP A 132 -14.11 1.45 10.67
C ASP A 132 -14.12 2.50 11.80
N GLY A 133 -15.00 3.49 11.68
CA GLY A 133 -15.15 4.53 12.69
C GLY A 133 -13.93 5.43 12.85
N GLY A 134 -13.09 5.54 11.84
CA GLY A 134 -11.88 6.36 11.84
C GLY A 134 -10.60 5.60 12.23
N HIS A 135 -10.64 4.27 12.27
CA HIS A 135 -9.51 3.42 12.66
C HIS A 135 -8.81 2.74 11.50
N ARG A 136 -9.28 2.96 10.29
CA ARG A 136 -8.78 2.31 9.08
C ARG A 136 -8.70 3.29 7.92
N VAL A 137 -7.62 3.20 7.16
CA VAL A 137 -7.46 3.90 5.88
C VAL A 137 -7.24 2.87 4.79
N VAL A 138 -7.99 2.97 3.72
CA VAL A 138 -7.86 2.10 2.55
C VAL A 138 -7.44 2.94 1.36
N LEU A 139 -6.36 2.53 0.70
CA LEU A 139 -5.83 3.15 -0.50
C LEU A 139 -6.00 2.20 -1.68
N HIS A 140 -6.32 2.72 -2.83
CA HIS A 140 -6.40 1.95 -4.07
C HIS A 140 -5.71 2.69 -5.21
N LYS A 141 -4.82 2.01 -5.92
CA LYS A 141 -4.12 2.55 -7.07
C LYS A 141 -4.09 1.55 -8.21
N VAL A 142 -4.43 2.03 -9.39
CA VAL A 142 -4.42 1.27 -10.64
C VAL A 142 -3.09 1.53 -11.35
N VAL A 143 -2.52 0.47 -11.94
CA VAL A 143 -1.35 0.61 -12.81
C VAL A 143 -1.77 1.37 -14.06
N SER A 144 -1.04 2.44 -14.41
CA SER A 144 -1.25 3.12 -15.67
C SER A 144 -0.93 2.18 -16.82
N GLU A 145 -1.77 2.18 -17.84
CA GLU A 145 -1.41 1.57 -19.10
C GLU A 145 -0.19 2.29 -19.67
N PRO A 146 0.77 1.57 -20.25
CA PRO A 146 1.84 2.25 -20.95
C PRO A 146 1.22 3.13 -22.03
N ASP A 147 1.60 4.40 -22.06
CA ASP A 147 1.26 5.26 -23.16
C ASP A 147 1.73 4.55 -24.43
N ASP A 148 0.80 4.08 -25.24
CA ASP A 148 1.09 3.75 -26.62
C ASP A 148 1.56 5.06 -27.26
N GLU A 149 2.82 5.36 -27.13
CA GLU A 149 3.43 6.37 -27.99
C GLU A 149 3.22 5.85 -29.42
N ASP A 150 2.24 6.43 -30.07
CA ASP A 150 2.08 6.27 -31.49
C ASP A 150 3.44 6.60 -32.14
N ASP A 151 4.15 5.55 -32.54
CA ASP A 151 5.27 5.66 -33.43
C ASP A 151 4.75 6.18 -34.78
N ASP A 152 4.78 7.50 -34.94
CA ASP A 152 4.67 8.12 -36.22
C ASP A 152 6.00 8.13 -36.94
#